data_0e2c1f737bdc27a82ddeb38fced01fdf
#
_entry.id   0e2c1f737bdc27a82ddeb38fced01fdf
#
_cell.length_a   1.000
_cell.length_b   1.000
_cell.length_c   1.000
_cell.angle_alpha   90.00
_cell.angle_beta   90.00
_cell.angle_gamma   90.00
#
_symmetry.space_group_name_H-M   'P 1'
#
loop_
_entity.id
_entity.type
_entity.pdbx_description
1 polymer ?
#
loop_
_entity_poly.entity_id
_entity_poly.type
_entity_poly.pdbx_seq_one_letter_code
_entity_poly.pdbx_strand_id
1 'polypeptide(L)'
;MMKILKHLVLFIILMICNNAFAQKQNNQWRFGNSGAIDFNTLPPSFVNGCVIAATEGSASVADRVTGALLFYTDGVTVWNANNQIMPNGTGLLGGVTLSSTTAAVIVPKPGSSNLYYIITVDEFTSNNGVRYSVVDMTLNGGLGDIVAGQKNIFLFQTNEERLELVPASDGQSYWLLTHNNTNSSFYSFRINNAGIQNTPVVSTVGSSFQINQGHIKINKQFNKVAMGISDDSDIELFDFDNATGVLSNPITLNFNLPSNAYGIEFSPDGKLLYFSDFYSIIQLDLTQTTALAIQNSAYQVATVGGVLQLGIDEKIYVASNFTIDAINCPNNLGAACGYQTSVIATGPSWGGSSALPKWVYYPNDTALFNSNIIAYSDSCLGNATQFSIQDTSGISSISWNFDDPVSGASNTATGFNVNHTFSQIDNYNVRAILTNACGIDTIFKTLTIRNCDSITEVCRLYVPNAFTPNGDGKNDAFCPLSICTFQHYEFLIFNRWGQLIFKTTNQFQKWNGKFKGADCPSGVYIYLITYKFPSQPKKSIHSSITLLR
;
A
#
# COMPACT_ATOMS: atom_id res chain seq x y z
N MET A 1 -25.05 28.21 24.14
CA MET A 1 -24.82 26.78 24.01
C MET A 1 -24.70 26.33 22.55
N MET A 2 -25.60 26.68 21.64
CA MET A 2 -25.58 26.30 20.21
C MET A 2 -24.41 26.87 19.40
N LYS A 3 -23.83 28.04 19.75
CA LYS A 3 -22.65 28.62 19.08
C LYS A 3 -21.33 27.87 19.41
N ILE A 4 -21.24 27.29 20.62
CA ILE A 4 -20.04 26.53 21.03
C ILE A 4 -19.98 25.17 20.34
N LEU A 5 -21.11 24.55 20.03
CA LEU A 5 -21.19 23.24 19.38
C LEU A 5 -20.77 23.31 17.89
N LYS A 6 -21.09 24.42 17.19
CA LYS A 6 -20.63 24.63 15.80
C LYS A 6 -19.11 24.82 15.66
N HIS A 7 -18.47 25.39 16.66
CA HIS A 7 -17.01 25.56 16.65
C HIS A 7 -16.29 24.26 17.01
N LEU A 8 -16.91 23.38 17.79
CA LEU A 8 -16.34 22.07 18.13
C LEU A 8 -16.38 21.10 16.95
N VAL A 9 -17.42 21.13 16.13
CA VAL A 9 -17.56 20.31 14.92
C VAL A 9 -16.59 20.76 13.82
N LEU A 10 -16.37 22.05 13.66
CA LEU A 10 -15.39 22.59 12.70
C LEU A 10 -13.95 22.24 13.12
N PHE A 11 -13.67 22.14 14.40
CA PHE A 11 -12.36 21.79 14.95
C PHE A 11 -12.03 20.29 14.78
N ILE A 12 -13.04 19.42 14.79
CA ILE A 12 -12.85 17.96 14.55
C ILE A 12 -12.57 17.67 13.09
N ILE A 13 -13.11 18.45 12.15
CA ILE A 13 -12.88 18.27 10.71
C ILE A 13 -11.47 18.73 10.28
N LEU A 14 -10.85 19.67 10.99
CA LEU A 14 -9.48 20.15 10.71
C LEU A 14 -8.37 19.28 11.32
N MET A 15 -8.68 18.26 12.13
CA MET A 15 -7.70 17.32 12.68
C MET A 15 -7.50 16.05 11.88
N ILE A 16 -8.23 15.86 10.78
CA ILE A 16 -7.95 14.77 9.84
C ILE A 16 -7.07 15.33 8.71
N CYS A 17 -5.90 15.87 9.03
CA CYS A 17 -4.76 15.74 8.15
C CYS A 17 -4.35 14.27 8.21
N ASN A 18 -5.02 13.43 7.45
CA ASN A 18 -4.44 12.17 7.03
C ASN A 18 -3.14 12.54 6.32
N ASN A 19 -2.01 12.39 7.00
CA ASN A 19 -0.77 12.19 6.33
C ASN A 19 -0.99 10.89 5.53
N ALA A 20 -1.34 11.01 4.27
CA ALA A 20 -1.19 9.93 3.31
C ALA A 20 0.32 9.70 3.21
N PHE A 21 0.89 8.94 4.15
CA PHE A 21 2.21 8.40 3.99
C PHE A 21 2.11 7.43 2.81
N ALA A 22 2.93 7.66 1.79
CA ALA A 22 3.10 6.67 0.73
C ALA A 22 3.38 5.32 1.40
N GLN A 23 2.54 4.34 1.12
CA GLN A 23 2.68 3.00 1.70
C GLN A 23 3.67 2.24 0.82
N LYS A 24 4.94 2.17 1.25
CA LYS A 24 6.04 1.63 0.45
C LYS A 24 6.44 0.20 0.83
N GLN A 25 5.58 -0.51 1.58
CA GLN A 25 5.92 -1.84 2.10
C GLN A 25 6.19 -2.86 1.00
N ASN A 26 5.61 -2.67 -0.19
CA ASN A 26 5.74 -3.55 -1.35
C ASN A 26 6.77 -3.06 -2.38
N ASN A 27 7.57 -2.02 -2.06
CA ASN A 27 8.53 -1.45 -3.00
C ASN A 27 9.78 -2.31 -3.23
N GLN A 28 10.00 -3.34 -2.44
CA GLN A 28 11.17 -4.20 -2.54
C GLN A 28 10.74 -5.64 -2.81
N TRP A 29 11.05 -6.16 -3.98
CA TRP A 29 10.80 -7.55 -4.33
C TRP A 29 12.08 -8.38 -4.22
N ARG A 30 11.96 -9.59 -3.64
CA ARG A 30 13.04 -10.59 -3.56
C ARG A 30 12.46 -11.94 -3.92
N PHE A 31 12.99 -12.61 -4.94
CA PHE A 31 12.35 -13.80 -5.51
C PHE A 31 13.32 -14.65 -6.30
N GLY A 32 12.88 -15.86 -6.62
CA GLY A 32 13.55 -16.76 -7.51
C GLY A 32 14.99 -17.08 -7.10
N ASN A 33 15.87 -17.21 -8.07
CA ASN A 33 17.29 -17.43 -7.84
C ASN A 33 18.03 -16.09 -7.93
N SER A 34 18.19 -15.41 -6.80
CA SER A 34 18.85 -14.11 -6.65
C SER A 34 18.13 -12.94 -7.36
N GLY A 35 16.82 -13.06 -7.61
CA GLY A 35 16.00 -12.00 -8.21
C GLY A 35 15.67 -10.90 -7.20
N ALA A 36 15.82 -9.65 -7.63
CA ALA A 36 15.43 -8.49 -6.82
C ALA A 36 15.03 -7.30 -7.70
N ILE A 37 13.91 -6.66 -7.34
CA ILE A 37 13.42 -5.43 -8.00
C ILE A 37 13.18 -4.37 -6.94
N ASP A 38 13.59 -3.13 -7.24
CA ASP A 38 13.35 -1.94 -6.43
C ASP A 38 12.38 -1.00 -7.16
N PHE A 39 11.22 -0.79 -6.57
CA PHE A 39 10.19 0.14 -7.02
C PHE A 39 10.30 1.53 -6.39
N ASN A 40 11.33 1.83 -5.59
CA ASN A 40 11.60 3.20 -5.16
C ASN A 40 12.14 4.07 -6.30
N THR A 41 12.54 3.46 -7.41
CA THR A 41 12.92 4.11 -8.65
C THR A 41 11.83 3.94 -9.70
N LEU A 42 11.64 4.94 -10.56
CA LEU A 42 10.72 4.86 -11.70
C LEU A 42 11.51 5.18 -12.99
N PRO A 43 11.57 4.23 -13.94
CA PRO A 43 11.02 2.86 -13.89
C PRO A 43 11.70 2.01 -12.80
N PRO A 44 11.04 0.92 -12.34
CA PRO A 44 11.63 0.01 -11.37
C PRO A 44 12.90 -0.64 -11.94
N SER A 45 13.85 -0.92 -11.05
CA SER A 45 15.17 -1.40 -11.44
C SER A 45 15.53 -2.72 -10.76
N PHE A 46 16.34 -3.54 -11.46
CA PHE A 46 16.92 -4.75 -10.88
C PHE A 46 18.01 -4.40 -9.86
N VAL A 47 18.01 -5.10 -8.73
CA VAL A 47 18.99 -4.92 -7.64
C VAL A 47 19.87 -6.17 -7.53
N ASN A 48 21.19 -5.98 -7.54
CA ASN A 48 22.15 -7.07 -7.37
C ASN A 48 22.37 -7.40 -5.89
N GLY A 49 22.86 -8.62 -5.61
CA GLY A 49 23.29 -9.03 -4.27
C GLY A 49 22.21 -9.72 -3.43
N CYS A 50 21.02 -9.96 -3.97
CA CYS A 50 20.04 -10.84 -3.35
C CYS A 50 20.59 -12.28 -3.28
N VAL A 51 20.35 -12.96 -2.16
CA VAL A 51 20.88 -14.31 -1.89
C VAL A 51 19.78 -15.37 -1.79
N ILE A 52 18.53 -15.01 -2.11
CA ILE A 52 17.41 -15.95 -2.12
C ILE A 52 17.60 -17.02 -3.20
N ALA A 53 17.16 -18.25 -2.90
CA ALA A 53 17.21 -19.37 -3.84
C ALA A 53 15.88 -20.14 -3.83
N ALA A 54 14.77 -19.43 -4.00
CA ALA A 54 13.43 -20.00 -4.10
C ALA A 54 13.16 -20.48 -5.53
N THR A 55 12.67 -21.68 -5.70
CA THR A 55 12.19 -22.16 -7.01
C THR A 55 10.81 -21.59 -7.33
N GLU A 56 9.97 -21.38 -6.31
CA GLU A 56 8.60 -20.89 -6.43
C GLU A 56 8.31 -19.76 -5.43
N GLY A 57 7.58 -20.02 -4.37
CA GLY A 57 7.07 -18.99 -3.48
C GLY A 57 8.13 -18.21 -2.70
N SER A 58 7.92 -16.93 -2.52
CA SER A 58 8.74 -16.05 -1.70
C SER A 58 7.93 -14.85 -1.20
N ALA A 59 8.45 -14.16 -0.19
CA ALA A 59 7.85 -12.92 0.29
C ALA A 59 8.94 -11.94 0.75
N SER A 60 8.69 -10.66 0.55
CA SER A 60 9.55 -9.57 1.01
C SER A 60 8.72 -8.41 1.55
N VAL A 61 9.29 -7.65 2.47
CA VAL A 61 8.63 -6.47 3.03
C VAL A 61 9.63 -5.32 3.19
N ALA A 62 9.16 -4.11 2.89
CA ALA A 62 9.91 -2.88 3.04
C ALA A 62 9.32 -1.99 4.16
N ASP A 63 10.08 -1.02 4.59
CA ASP A 63 9.64 0.01 5.52
C ASP A 63 8.52 0.85 4.89
N ARG A 64 7.48 1.08 5.67
CA ARG A 64 6.26 1.76 5.22
C ARG A 64 6.50 3.17 4.67
N VAL A 65 7.46 3.89 5.23
CA VAL A 65 7.70 5.31 4.93
C VAL A 65 8.80 5.48 3.92
N THR A 66 9.92 4.78 4.12
CA THR A 66 11.13 4.95 3.30
C THR A 66 11.14 4.04 2.08
N GLY A 67 10.45 2.89 2.14
CA GLY A 67 10.53 1.84 1.13
C GLY A 67 11.83 1.04 1.17
N ALA A 68 12.65 1.22 2.21
CA ALA A 68 13.87 0.44 2.40
C ALA A 68 13.51 -1.02 2.76
N LEU A 69 14.24 -1.98 2.20
CA LEU A 69 14.06 -3.39 2.54
C LEU A 69 14.18 -3.61 4.05
N LEU A 70 13.24 -4.35 4.65
CA LEU A 70 13.33 -4.80 6.03
C LEU A 70 13.86 -6.23 6.09
N PHE A 71 13.15 -7.15 5.48
CA PHE A 71 13.54 -8.56 5.40
C PHE A 71 12.77 -9.31 4.31
N TYR A 72 13.20 -10.54 4.03
CA TYR A 72 12.56 -11.40 3.04
C TYR A 72 12.77 -12.89 3.40
N THR A 73 12.00 -13.75 2.73
CA THR A 73 12.01 -15.20 3.00
C THR A 73 11.62 -16.00 1.76
N ASP A 74 12.14 -17.22 1.66
CA ASP A 74 11.70 -18.29 0.75
C ASP A 74 10.74 -19.28 1.43
N GLY A 75 10.28 -18.97 2.65
CA GLY A 75 9.45 -19.86 3.46
C GLY A 75 10.24 -20.81 4.36
N VAL A 76 11.55 -20.95 4.16
CA VAL A 76 12.45 -21.82 4.97
C VAL A 76 13.51 -20.99 5.70
N THR A 77 14.04 -19.99 5.05
CA THR A 77 15.07 -19.09 5.58
C THR A 77 14.59 -17.65 5.55
N VAL A 78 14.98 -16.86 6.54
CA VAL A 78 14.69 -15.42 6.63
C VAL A 78 15.99 -14.64 6.61
N TRP A 79 16.10 -13.69 5.67
CA TRP A 79 17.24 -12.78 5.53
C TRP A 79 16.83 -11.36 5.89
N ASN A 80 17.71 -10.66 6.58
CA ASN A 80 17.56 -9.24 6.92
C ASN A 80 17.88 -8.33 5.72
N ALA A 81 17.77 -7.01 5.92
CA ALA A 81 18.06 -5.99 4.90
C ALA A 81 19.50 -6.05 4.34
N ASN A 82 20.44 -6.61 5.09
CA ASN A 82 21.86 -6.76 4.69
C ASN A 82 22.13 -8.09 3.96
N ASN A 83 21.09 -8.84 3.56
CA ASN A 83 21.19 -10.16 2.95
C ASN A 83 21.88 -11.21 3.87
N GLN A 84 21.82 -11.02 5.18
CA GLN A 84 22.33 -11.95 6.17
C GLN A 84 21.17 -12.74 6.78
N ILE A 85 21.36 -14.04 7.03
CA ILE A 85 20.37 -14.86 7.72
C ILE A 85 20.14 -14.28 9.12
N MET A 86 18.88 -14.08 9.51
CA MET A 86 18.54 -13.71 10.88
C MET A 86 19.01 -14.78 11.86
N PRO A 87 19.44 -14.46 13.10
CA PRO A 87 19.97 -15.47 14.03
C PRO A 87 19.09 -16.70 14.24
N ASN A 88 17.76 -16.51 14.31
CA ASN A 88 16.77 -17.60 14.39
C ASN A 88 16.07 -17.86 13.05
N GLY A 89 16.56 -17.32 11.94
CA GLY A 89 15.91 -17.24 10.65
C GLY A 89 15.98 -18.49 9.79
N THR A 90 16.38 -19.66 10.29
CA THR A 90 16.45 -20.90 9.50
C THR A 90 15.41 -21.91 9.97
N GLY A 91 15.00 -22.83 9.09
CA GLY A 91 14.13 -23.96 9.45
C GLY A 91 12.67 -23.53 9.69
N LEU A 92 12.16 -22.55 8.94
CA LEU A 92 10.73 -22.35 8.78
C LEU A 92 10.17 -23.51 7.95
N LEU A 93 8.86 -23.74 8.07
CA LEU A 93 8.19 -24.91 7.48
C LEU A 93 7.25 -24.48 6.34
N GLY A 94 7.81 -23.77 5.35
CA GLY A 94 7.12 -23.26 4.16
C GLY A 94 7.58 -23.94 2.87
N GLY A 95 7.77 -25.27 2.89
CA GLY A 95 8.22 -26.06 1.74
C GLY A 95 9.72 -26.33 1.78
N VAL A 96 10.11 -27.48 2.31
CA VAL A 96 11.53 -27.87 2.48
C VAL A 96 12.26 -28.07 1.16
N THR A 97 11.56 -28.35 0.06
CA THR A 97 12.15 -28.46 -1.28
C THR A 97 12.16 -27.12 -2.04
N LEU A 98 11.64 -26.03 -1.43
CA LEU A 98 11.48 -24.69 -2.02
C LEU A 98 10.53 -24.66 -3.23
N SER A 99 9.60 -25.63 -3.30
CA SER A 99 8.64 -25.80 -4.39
C SER A 99 7.18 -25.56 -3.95
N SER A 100 6.94 -24.90 -2.81
CA SER A 100 5.60 -24.46 -2.46
C SER A 100 5.24 -23.20 -3.25
N THR A 101 4.12 -23.24 -3.97
CA THR A 101 3.64 -22.16 -4.85
C THR A 101 3.58 -20.80 -4.15
N THR A 102 3.12 -20.76 -2.89
CA THR A 102 3.11 -19.51 -2.09
C THR A 102 4.27 -19.46 -1.11
N ALA A 103 4.68 -20.57 -0.54
CA ALA A 103 5.70 -20.75 0.50
C ALA A 103 5.47 -19.87 1.74
N ALA A 104 5.41 -18.54 1.57
CA ALA A 104 5.22 -17.60 2.66
C ALA A 104 4.46 -16.33 2.22
N VAL A 105 3.81 -15.70 3.20
CA VAL A 105 3.31 -14.33 3.14
C VAL A 105 3.78 -13.58 4.39
N ILE A 106 4.08 -12.27 4.24
CA ILE A 106 4.50 -11.42 5.35
C ILE A 106 3.43 -10.37 5.61
N VAL A 107 2.97 -10.25 6.85
CA VAL A 107 1.98 -9.26 7.24
C VAL A 107 2.40 -8.56 8.53
N PRO A 108 2.30 -7.22 8.63
CA PRO A 108 2.54 -6.54 9.90
C PRO A 108 1.49 -6.98 10.92
N LYS A 109 1.91 -7.17 12.17
CA LYS A 109 0.97 -7.42 13.25
C LYS A 109 0.13 -6.16 13.48
N PRO A 110 -1.21 -6.21 13.32
CA PRO A 110 -2.07 -5.07 13.58
C PRO A 110 -1.83 -4.47 14.96
N GLY A 111 -1.76 -3.14 15.04
CA GLY A 111 -1.48 -2.42 16.28
C GLY A 111 -0.01 -2.40 16.72
N SER A 112 0.92 -2.95 15.93
CA SER A 112 2.37 -2.89 16.19
C SER A 112 3.11 -2.19 15.06
N SER A 113 4.16 -1.46 15.39
CA SER A 113 5.06 -0.83 14.41
C SER A 113 6.26 -1.72 14.02
N ASN A 114 6.58 -2.74 14.84
CA ASN A 114 7.84 -3.48 14.72
C ASN A 114 7.65 -4.99 14.57
N LEU A 115 6.43 -5.51 14.79
CA LEU A 115 6.16 -6.94 14.72
C LEU A 115 5.53 -7.32 13.39
N TYR A 116 6.00 -8.43 12.85
CA TYR A 116 5.48 -9.02 11.61
C TYR A 116 5.20 -10.51 11.83
N TYR A 117 4.18 -11.01 11.16
CA TYR A 117 3.98 -12.44 10.99
C TYR A 117 4.57 -12.88 9.66
N ILE A 118 5.38 -13.94 9.65
CA ILE A 118 5.65 -14.75 8.48
C ILE A 118 4.71 -15.94 8.59
N ILE A 119 3.76 -16.04 7.67
CA ILE A 119 2.82 -17.16 7.62
C ILE A 119 3.29 -18.05 6.48
N THR A 120 3.58 -19.32 6.80
CA THR A 120 4.11 -20.29 5.86
C THR A 120 3.09 -21.38 5.58
N VAL A 121 3.11 -21.89 4.35
CA VAL A 121 2.38 -23.08 3.94
C VAL A 121 3.34 -24.06 3.28
N ASP A 122 3.22 -25.32 3.67
CA ASP A 122 4.07 -26.37 3.16
C ASP A 122 3.66 -26.80 1.75
N GLU A 123 4.54 -27.49 1.08
CA GLU A 123 4.25 -28.15 -0.19
C GLU A 123 3.26 -29.33 0.00
N PHE A 124 2.50 -29.64 -1.04
CA PHE A 124 1.38 -30.61 -0.97
C PHE A 124 1.80 -32.03 -0.58
N THR A 125 3.08 -32.39 -0.75
CA THR A 125 3.62 -33.72 -0.40
C THR A 125 3.93 -33.86 1.08
N SER A 126 3.82 -32.81 1.86
CA SER A 126 4.27 -32.70 3.24
C SER A 126 3.07 -32.50 4.19
N ASN A 127 3.29 -32.61 5.50
CA ASN A 127 2.21 -32.54 6.50
C ASN A 127 2.38 -31.39 7.51
N ASN A 128 3.18 -30.37 7.20
CA ASN A 128 3.38 -29.26 8.13
C ASN A 128 2.18 -28.30 8.18
N GLY A 129 1.37 -28.23 7.12
CA GLY A 129 0.20 -27.36 7.04
C GLY A 129 0.57 -25.87 7.08
N VAL A 130 -0.37 -25.03 7.51
CA VAL A 130 -0.17 -23.60 7.68
C VAL A 130 0.40 -23.32 9.07
N ARG A 131 1.50 -22.56 9.11
CA ARG A 131 2.17 -22.15 10.35
C ARG A 131 2.48 -20.66 10.31
N TYR A 132 2.81 -20.09 11.45
CA TYR A 132 3.33 -18.72 11.49
C TYR A 132 4.50 -18.58 12.45
N SER A 133 5.34 -17.60 12.16
CA SER A 133 6.46 -17.17 13.00
C SER A 133 6.36 -15.66 13.20
N VAL A 134 6.85 -15.16 14.34
CA VAL A 134 6.81 -13.72 14.65
C VAL A 134 8.21 -13.16 14.50
N VAL A 135 8.36 -12.11 13.69
CA VAL A 135 9.58 -11.31 13.56
C VAL A 135 9.41 -10.03 14.36
N ASP A 136 10.42 -9.69 15.17
CA ASP A 136 10.53 -8.40 15.85
C ASP A 136 11.71 -7.61 15.28
N MET A 137 11.43 -6.49 14.63
CA MET A 137 12.43 -5.63 14.01
C MET A 137 13.28 -4.85 15.03
N THR A 138 12.95 -4.87 16.32
CA THR A 138 13.78 -4.26 17.36
C THR A 138 14.97 -5.14 17.78
N LEU A 139 14.89 -6.43 17.46
CA LEU A 139 15.96 -7.39 17.76
C LEU A 139 17.17 -7.24 16.82
N ASN A 140 18.26 -7.88 17.17
CA ASN A 140 19.48 -7.93 16.35
C ASN A 140 19.97 -6.55 15.89
N GLY A 141 19.94 -5.55 16.80
CA GLY A 141 20.39 -4.19 16.50
C GLY A 141 19.51 -3.44 15.49
N GLY A 142 18.24 -3.82 15.33
CA GLY A 142 17.31 -3.22 14.38
C GLY A 142 17.25 -3.94 13.03
N LEU A 143 17.99 -5.05 12.86
CA LEU A 143 17.96 -5.89 11.65
C LEU A 143 16.88 -6.97 11.71
N GLY A 144 16.21 -7.11 12.86
CA GLY A 144 15.16 -8.08 13.08
C GLY A 144 15.64 -9.49 13.41
N ASP A 145 14.80 -10.22 14.12
CA ASP A 145 14.96 -11.65 14.36
C ASP A 145 13.61 -12.31 14.66
N ILE A 146 13.53 -13.63 14.53
CA ILE A 146 12.37 -14.40 14.95
C ILE A 146 12.34 -14.46 16.47
N VAL A 147 11.21 -14.09 17.06
CA VAL A 147 11.00 -14.08 18.50
C VAL A 147 11.13 -15.50 19.08
N ALA A 148 11.96 -15.67 20.10
CA ALA A 148 12.18 -16.96 20.76
C ALA A 148 10.84 -17.58 21.24
N GLY A 149 10.60 -18.83 20.90
CA GLY A 149 9.35 -19.54 21.22
C GLY A 149 8.14 -19.17 20.35
N GLN A 150 8.31 -18.27 19.37
CA GLN A 150 7.25 -17.88 18.43
C GLN A 150 7.62 -18.20 16.98
N LYS A 151 8.18 -19.39 16.77
CA LYS A 151 8.58 -19.92 15.47
C LYS A 151 7.77 -21.18 15.13
N ASN A 152 7.30 -21.27 13.90
CA ASN A 152 6.55 -22.41 13.36
C ASN A 152 5.31 -22.79 14.20
N ILE A 153 4.60 -21.79 14.75
CA ILE A 153 3.38 -22.03 15.51
C ILE A 153 2.32 -22.58 14.57
N PHE A 154 1.77 -23.74 14.89
CA PHE A 154 0.75 -24.40 14.07
C PHE A 154 -0.55 -23.60 14.07
N LEU A 155 -1.14 -23.41 12.89
CA LEU A 155 -2.42 -22.73 12.72
C LEU A 155 -3.49 -23.68 12.16
N PHE A 156 -3.20 -24.37 11.05
CA PHE A 156 -4.20 -25.14 10.34
C PHE A 156 -3.56 -26.26 9.51
N GLN A 157 -4.24 -27.41 9.45
CA GLN A 157 -3.81 -28.52 8.61
C GLN A 157 -4.45 -28.41 7.22
N THR A 158 -3.62 -28.24 6.22
CA THR A 158 -3.99 -28.35 4.81
C THR A 158 -2.91 -29.11 4.07
N ASN A 159 -3.24 -29.65 2.92
CA ASN A 159 -2.34 -30.23 1.94
C ASN A 159 -2.26 -29.37 0.68
N GLU A 160 -2.58 -28.08 0.78
CA GLU A 160 -2.53 -27.11 -0.29
C GLU A 160 -1.45 -26.07 -0.06
N GLU A 161 -0.98 -25.47 -1.14
CA GLU A 161 0.09 -24.48 -1.16
C GLU A 161 -0.41 -23.04 -1.24
N ARG A 162 -1.73 -22.84 -1.13
CA ARG A 162 -2.38 -21.55 -1.39
C ARG A 162 -2.60 -20.76 -0.11
N LEU A 163 -2.04 -19.55 -0.10
CA LEU A 163 -2.35 -18.50 0.89
C LEU A 163 -2.65 -17.18 0.20
N GLU A 164 -3.64 -16.45 0.70
CA GLU A 164 -3.88 -15.06 0.32
C GLU A 164 -4.18 -14.21 1.53
N LEU A 165 -3.70 -12.97 1.55
CA LEU A 165 -3.99 -12.00 2.60
C LEU A 165 -4.83 -10.86 2.05
N VAL A 166 -5.95 -10.61 2.72
CA VAL A 166 -6.93 -9.61 2.31
C VAL A 166 -7.15 -8.60 3.44
N PRO A 167 -7.04 -7.30 3.20
CA PRO A 167 -7.47 -6.31 4.17
C PRO A 167 -8.95 -6.47 4.51
N ALA A 168 -9.27 -6.42 5.77
CA ALA A 168 -10.65 -6.44 6.20
C ALA A 168 -11.30 -5.05 6.11
N SER A 169 -12.62 -5.02 5.99
CA SER A 169 -13.40 -3.78 5.83
C SER A 169 -13.30 -2.80 7.02
N ASP A 170 -12.81 -3.24 8.18
CA ASP A 170 -12.56 -2.37 9.35
C ASP A 170 -11.32 -1.46 9.19
N GLY A 171 -10.53 -1.65 8.11
CA GLY A 171 -9.33 -0.87 7.84
C GLY A 171 -8.17 -1.06 8.83
N GLN A 172 -8.20 -2.10 9.68
CA GLN A 172 -7.20 -2.34 10.71
C GLN A 172 -6.71 -3.79 10.78
N SER A 173 -7.46 -4.73 10.25
CA SER A 173 -7.19 -6.16 10.34
C SER A 173 -7.16 -6.81 8.96
N TYR A 174 -6.80 -8.10 8.93
CA TYR A 174 -6.69 -8.90 7.71
C TYR A 174 -7.49 -10.17 7.83
N TRP A 175 -7.80 -10.73 6.68
CA TRP A 175 -8.18 -12.12 6.50
C TRP A 175 -7.03 -12.88 5.86
N LEU A 176 -6.64 -14.01 6.45
CA LEU A 176 -5.78 -15.02 5.83
C LEU A 176 -6.70 -16.07 5.22
N LEU A 177 -6.65 -16.20 3.91
CA LEU A 177 -7.40 -17.21 3.17
C LEU A 177 -6.50 -18.40 2.86
N THR A 178 -6.99 -19.61 3.09
CA THR A 178 -6.44 -20.86 2.60
C THR A 178 -7.57 -21.79 2.19
N HIS A 179 -7.26 -22.81 1.43
CA HIS A 179 -8.23 -23.78 0.95
C HIS A 179 -7.85 -25.20 1.43
N ASN A 180 -8.82 -26.10 1.46
CA ASN A 180 -8.60 -27.51 1.67
C ASN A 180 -9.38 -28.31 0.62
N ASN A 181 -8.67 -28.96 -0.28
CA ASN A 181 -9.25 -29.69 -1.41
C ASN A 181 -10.04 -30.95 -0.99
N THR A 182 -9.76 -31.51 0.18
CA THR A 182 -10.45 -32.75 0.62
C THR A 182 -11.93 -32.52 0.93
N ASN A 183 -12.34 -31.29 1.16
CA ASN A 183 -13.72 -30.93 1.49
C ASN A 183 -14.23 -29.68 0.75
N SER A 184 -13.50 -29.21 -0.28
CA SER A 184 -13.84 -28.03 -1.10
C SER A 184 -14.18 -26.79 -0.26
N SER A 185 -13.41 -26.55 0.81
CA SER A 185 -13.70 -25.48 1.75
C SER A 185 -12.57 -24.46 1.83
N PHE A 186 -12.97 -23.19 1.83
CA PHE A 186 -12.10 -22.10 2.18
C PHE A 186 -12.15 -21.82 3.67
N TYR A 187 -11.00 -21.46 4.23
CA TYR A 187 -10.80 -21.12 5.63
C TYR A 187 -10.24 -19.70 5.72
N SER A 188 -11.01 -18.79 6.30
CA SER A 188 -10.66 -17.39 6.48
C SER A 188 -10.33 -17.12 7.93
N PHE A 189 -9.05 -16.94 8.26
CA PHE A 189 -8.59 -16.63 9.62
C PHE A 189 -8.45 -15.12 9.80
N ARG A 190 -9.04 -14.58 10.87
CA ARG A 190 -8.91 -13.16 11.19
C ARG A 190 -7.57 -12.88 11.85
N ILE A 191 -6.86 -11.84 11.37
CA ILE A 191 -5.63 -11.30 11.97
C ILE A 191 -5.91 -9.89 12.45
N ASN A 192 -5.88 -9.65 13.75
CA ASN A 192 -6.15 -8.35 14.37
C ASN A 192 -5.09 -8.00 15.44
N ASN A 193 -5.31 -6.95 16.20
CA ASN A 193 -4.37 -6.52 17.26
C ASN A 193 -4.15 -7.57 18.36
N ALA A 194 -5.14 -8.46 18.61
CA ALA A 194 -4.98 -9.59 19.54
C ALA A 194 -4.17 -10.73 18.96
N GLY A 195 -3.92 -10.75 17.64
CA GLY A 195 -3.17 -11.77 16.93
C GLY A 195 -3.99 -12.52 15.88
N ILE A 196 -3.49 -13.69 15.46
CA ILE A 196 -4.16 -14.59 14.52
C ILE A 196 -5.21 -15.39 15.30
N GLN A 197 -6.47 -15.30 14.86
CA GLN A 197 -7.57 -16.03 15.49
C GLN A 197 -7.54 -17.49 15.02
N ASN A 198 -7.62 -18.46 15.95
CA ASN A 198 -7.52 -19.89 15.64
C ASN A 198 -8.83 -20.49 15.08
N THR A 199 -9.95 -19.78 15.18
CA THR A 199 -11.24 -20.23 14.65
C THR A 199 -11.53 -19.51 13.34
N PRO A 200 -11.49 -20.20 12.19
CA PRO A 200 -11.76 -19.61 10.90
C PRO A 200 -13.26 -19.45 10.62
N VAL A 201 -13.59 -18.55 9.72
CA VAL A 201 -14.84 -18.61 8.96
C VAL A 201 -14.65 -19.66 7.87
N VAL A 202 -15.62 -20.58 7.74
CA VAL A 202 -15.57 -21.68 6.75
C VAL A 202 -16.61 -21.44 5.68
N SER A 203 -16.17 -21.49 4.41
CA SER A 203 -17.06 -21.40 3.24
C SER A 203 -16.86 -22.65 2.39
N THR A 204 -17.87 -23.54 2.40
CA THR A 204 -17.84 -24.75 1.57
C THR A 204 -18.49 -24.45 0.23
N VAL A 205 -17.68 -24.02 -0.73
CA VAL A 205 -18.09 -23.58 -2.07
C VAL A 205 -17.02 -23.94 -3.09
N GLY A 206 -17.43 -24.14 -4.33
CA GLY A 206 -16.55 -24.49 -5.44
C GLY A 206 -16.40 -25.99 -5.65
N SER A 207 -15.48 -26.37 -6.49
CA SER A 207 -15.22 -27.75 -6.91
C SER A 207 -14.25 -28.46 -5.98
N SER A 208 -14.27 -29.78 -5.99
CA SER A 208 -13.22 -30.62 -5.40
C SER A 208 -12.21 -31.00 -6.49
N PHE A 209 -10.93 -30.95 -6.18
CA PHE A 209 -9.85 -31.27 -7.11
C PHE A 209 -8.72 -32.01 -6.41
N GLN A 210 -7.81 -32.61 -7.19
CA GLN A 210 -6.77 -33.51 -6.68
C GLN A 210 -5.39 -32.84 -6.57
N ILE A 211 -5.06 -31.91 -7.48
CA ILE A 211 -3.77 -31.21 -7.50
C ILE A 211 -3.84 -29.89 -6.73
N ASN A 212 -2.90 -29.69 -5.84
CA ASN A 212 -2.92 -28.70 -4.77
C ASN A 212 -2.02 -27.48 -5.06
N GLN A 213 -1.61 -27.28 -6.31
CA GLN A 213 -0.72 -26.23 -6.79
C GLN A 213 -1.50 -25.12 -7.51
N GLY A 214 -0.85 -23.97 -7.66
CA GLY A 214 -1.39 -22.79 -8.32
C GLY A 214 -1.73 -21.68 -7.35
N HIS A 215 -2.09 -20.53 -7.90
CA HIS A 215 -2.30 -19.34 -7.12
C HIS A 215 -3.76 -19.12 -6.74
N ILE A 216 -3.96 -18.49 -5.59
CA ILE A 216 -5.19 -17.80 -5.21
C ILE A 216 -4.90 -16.31 -5.16
N LYS A 217 -5.82 -15.49 -5.69
CA LYS A 217 -5.69 -14.02 -5.74
C LYS A 217 -6.99 -13.34 -5.39
N ILE A 218 -6.86 -12.23 -4.66
CA ILE A 218 -7.93 -11.28 -4.41
C ILE A 218 -7.80 -10.10 -5.38
N ASN A 219 -8.92 -9.58 -5.88
CA ASN A 219 -8.89 -8.33 -6.62
C ASN A 219 -8.65 -7.13 -5.69
N LYS A 220 -8.22 -6.02 -6.26
CA LYS A 220 -7.91 -4.78 -5.54
C LYS A 220 -9.12 -4.16 -4.82
N GLN A 221 -10.35 -4.48 -5.23
CA GLN A 221 -11.59 -4.07 -4.60
C GLN A 221 -11.95 -4.94 -3.38
N PHE A 222 -11.19 -6.01 -3.12
CA PHE A 222 -11.35 -6.96 -2.02
C PHE A 222 -12.73 -7.64 -1.97
N ASN A 223 -13.32 -7.89 -3.12
CA ASN A 223 -14.65 -8.48 -3.25
C ASN A 223 -14.74 -9.67 -4.23
N LYS A 224 -13.65 -10.02 -4.92
CA LYS A 224 -13.56 -11.15 -5.83
C LYS A 224 -12.29 -11.94 -5.61
N VAL A 225 -12.41 -13.26 -5.48
CA VAL A 225 -11.29 -14.19 -5.43
C VAL A 225 -11.25 -15.01 -6.70
N ALA A 226 -10.06 -15.24 -7.24
CA ALA A 226 -9.80 -16.17 -8.32
C ALA A 226 -8.83 -17.24 -7.85
N MET A 227 -9.06 -18.48 -8.28
CA MET A 227 -8.21 -19.62 -7.98
C MET A 227 -8.00 -20.48 -9.23
N GLY A 228 -6.73 -20.86 -9.49
CA GLY A 228 -6.39 -21.83 -10.53
C GLY A 228 -6.53 -23.27 -10.02
N ILE A 229 -7.13 -24.12 -10.82
CA ILE A 229 -7.27 -25.54 -10.57
C ILE A 229 -6.37 -26.29 -11.54
N SER A 230 -5.39 -26.97 -11.01
CA SER A 230 -4.34 -27.56 -11.86
C SER A 230 -4.77 -28.84 -12.58
N ASP A 231 -5.74 -29.60 -12.05
CA ASP A 231 -6.12 -30.91 -12.60
C ASP A 231 -6.78 -30.83 -13.98
N ASP A 232 -7.65 -29.83 -14.15
CA ASP A 232 -8.50 -29.70 -15.32
C ASP A 232 -8.25 -28.41 -16.12
N SER A 233 -7.19 -27.68 -15.77
CA SER A 233 -6.89 -26.35 -16.35
C SER A 233 -8.01 -25.33 -16.15
N ASP A 234 -8.74 -25.46 -15.07
CA ASP A 234 -9.89 -24.64 -14.74
C ASP A 234 -9.53 -23.47 -13.86
N ILE A 235 -10.40 -22.47 -13.88
CA ILE A 235 -10.35 -21.32 -12.99
C ILE A 235 -11.67 -21.22 -12.25
N GLU A 236 -11.62 -20.99 -10.96
CA GLU A 236 -12.81 -20.65 -10.19
C GLU A 236 -12.75 -19.22 -9.69
N LEU A 237 -13.89 -18.54 -9.80
CA LEU A 237 -14.13 -17.20 -9.30
C LEU A 237 -15.15 -17.25 -8.17
N PHE A 238 -14.96 -16.41 -7.17
CA PHE A 238 -15.84 -16.33 -6.00
C PHE A 238 -16.10 -14.86 -5.65
N ASP A 239 -17.28 -14.59 -5.10
CA ASP A 239 -17.51 -13.38 -4.34
C ASP A 239 -16.87 -13.51 -2.96
N PHE A 240 -16.24 -12.44 -2.49
CA PHE A 240 -15.66 -12.36 -1.16
C PHE A 240 -16.24 -11.19 -0.38
N ASP A 241 -16.78 -11.48 0.78
CA ASP A 241 -17.20 -10.44 1.73
C ASP A 241 -16.07 -10.15 2.73
N ASN A 242 -15.35 -9.07 2.52
CA ASN A 242 -14.22 -8.67 3.38
C ASN A 242 -14.63 -8.15 4.76
N ALA A 243 -15.93 -7.98 5.04
CA ALA A 243 -16.43 -7.69 6.39
C ALA A 243 -16.53 -8.97 7.23
N THR A 244 -16.98 -10.05 6.62
CA THR A 244 -17.28 -11.32 7.30
C THR A 244 -16.27 -12.44 7.03
N GLY A 245 -15.48 -12.34 5.96
CA GLY A 245 -14.54 -13.38 5.52
C GLY A 245 -15.19 -14.53 4.76
N VAL A 246 -16.45 -14.37 4.31
CA VAL A 246 -17.23 -15.40 3.61
C VAL A 246 -16.95 -15.37 2.11
N LEU A 247 -16.70 -16.55 1.51
CA LEU A 247 -16.72 -16.76 0.07
C LEU A 247 -18.09 -17.33 -0.36
N SER A 248 -18.55 -16.92 -1.55
CA SER A 248 -19.85 -17.33 -2.11
C SER A 248 -19.86 -17.27 -3.64
N ASN A 249 -20.96 -17.69 -4.25
CA ASN A 249 -21.24 -17.56 -5.69
C ASN A 249 -20.10 -18.08 -6.58
N PRO A 250 -19.72 -19.38 -6.50
CA PRO A 250 -18.69 -19.95 -7.32
C PRO A 250 -19.07 -19.91 -8.81
N ILE A 251 -18.11 -19.55 -9.66
CA ILE A 251 -18.20 -19.62 -11.11
C ILE A 251 -17.01 -20.42 -11.61
N THR A 252 -17.23 -21.60 -12.16
CA THR A 252 -16.18 -22.43 -12.76
C THR A 252 -16.06 -22.12 -14.24
N LEU A 253 -14.83 -21.86 -14.68
CA LEU A 253 -14.46 -21.58 -16.06
C LEU A 253 -13.53 -22.70 -16.52
N ASN A 254 -13.98 -23.48 -17.54
CA ASN A 254 -13.28 -24.65 -18.01
C ASN A 254 -12.46 -24.34 -19.26
N PHE A 255 -11.17 -24.60 -19.22
CA PHE A 255 -10.25 -24.40 -20.33
C PHE A 255 -9.50 -25.69 -20.64
N ASN A 256 -9.44 -26.06 -21.93
CA ASN A 256 -8.62 -27.18 -22.40
C ASN A 256 -7.19 -26.68 -22.69
N LEU A 257 -6.47 -26.26 -21.64
CA LEU A 257 -5.09 -25.81 -21.77
C LEU A 257 -4.12 -26.99 -21.92
N PRO A 258 -2.98 -26.79 -22.58
CA PRO A 258 -1.94 -27.81 -22.67
C PRO A 258 -1.25 -28.10 -21.33
N SER A 259 -1.36 -27.22 -20.36
CA SER A 259 -0.89 -27.40 -18.98
C SER A 259 -1.77 -26.66 -17.97
N ASN A 260 -1.44 -26.78 -16.70
CA ASN A 260 -2.22 -26.31 -15.57
C ASN A 260 -2.38 -24.78 -15.53
N ALA A 261 -3.55 -24.26 -15.12
CA ALA A 261 -3.72 -22.86 -14.78
C ALA A 261 -2.95 -22.55 -13.49
N TYR A 262 -1.76 -21.95 -13.63
CA TYR A 262 -0.81 -21.77 -12.53
C TYR A 262 -0.78 -20.33 -12.00
N GLY A 263 -0.35 -19.37 -12.81
CA GLY A 263 -0.31 -17.96 -12.46
C GLY A 263 -1.67 -17.28 -12.66
N ILE A 264 -2.09 -16.46 -11.70
CA ILE A 264 -3.34 -15.68 -11.78
C ILE A 264 -3.08 -14.28 -11.26
N GLU A 265 -3.66 -13.26 -11.93
CA GLU A 265 -3.68 -11.89 -11.45
C GLU A 265 -4.86 -11.11 -12.01
N PHE A 266 -5.48 -10.27 -11.19
CA PHE A 266 -6.52 -9.34 -11.64
C PHE A 266 -5.93 -8.08 -12.26
N SER A 267 -6.65 -7.47 -13.21
CA SER A 267 -6.39 -6.10 -13.58
C SER A 267 -6.61 -5.15 -12.38
N PRO A 268 -5.95 -3.99 -12.31
CA PRO A 268 -6.10 -3.03 -11.22
C PRO A 268 -7.56 -2.60 -10.99
N ASP A 269 -8.36 -2.47 -12.05
CA ASP A 269 -9.78 -2.12 -11.95
C ASP A 269 -10.71 -3.32 -11.65
N GLY A 270 -10.15 -4.54 -11.59
CA GLY A 270 -10.86 -5.78 -11.27
C GLY A 270 -11.79 -6.29 -12.37
N LYS A 271 -11.78 -5.69 -13.57
CA LYS A 271 -12.66 -6.08 -14.67
C LYS A 271 -12.07 -7.15 -15.57
N LEU A 272 -10.77 -7.34 -15.56
CA LEU A 272 -10.10 -8.37 -16.32
C LEU A 272 -9.36 -9.32 -15.38
N LEU A 273 -9.25 -10.56 -15.79
CA LEU A 273 -8.42 -11.58 -15.14
C LEU A 273 -7.37 -12.06 -16.12
N TYR A 274 -6.14 -12.12 -15.67
CA TYR A 274 -5.04 -12.75 -16.39
C TYR A 274 -4.69 -14.06 -15.69
N PHE A 275 -4.52 -15.09 -16.48
CA PHE A 275 -3.99 -16.35 -15.98
C PHE A 275 -2.97 -16.91 -16.97
N SER A 276 -2.10 -17.72 -16.46
CA SER A 276 -1.05 -18.35 -17.27
C SER A 276 -0.98 -19.84 -17.01
N ASP A 277 -0.63 -20.58 -18.05
CA ASP A 277 -0.01 -21.87 -17.97
C ASP A 277 1.51 -21.74 -18.21
N PHE A 278 2.23 -22.84 -18.43
CA PHE A 278 3.67 -22.77 -18.75
C PHE A 278 3.97 -22.25 -20.15
N TYR A 279 2.96 -22.09 -21.02
CA TYR A 279 3.13 -21.80 -22.46
C TYR A 279 2.43 -20.54 -22.91
N SER A 280 1.48 -20.02 -22.13
CA SER A 280 0.68 -18.88 -22.56
C SER A 280 0.19 -18.02 -21.39
N ILE A 281 -0.14 -16.78 -21.71
CA ILE A 281 -0.88 -15.87 -20.83
C ILE A 281 -2.20 -15.57 -21.52
N ILE A 282 -3.30 -15.77 -20.81
CA ILE A 282 -4.67 -15.58 -21.29
C ILE A 282 -5.32 -14.46 -20.47
N GLN A 283 -6.06 -13.57 -21.14
CA GLN A 283 -6.89 -12.54 -20.56
C GLN A 283 -8.35 -12.92 -20.65
N LEU A 284 -9.13 -12.67 -19.61
CA LEU A 284 -10.60 -12.86 -19.53
C LEU A 284 -11.28 -11.54 -19.19
N ASP A 285 -12.43 -11.29 -19.79
CA ASP A 285 -13.31 -10.15 -19.50
C ASP A 285 -14.36 -10.54 -18.45
N LEU A 286 -14.16 -10.09 -17.20
CA LEU A 286 -15.06 -10.34 -16.08
C LEU A 286 -16.27 -9.40 -16.05
N THR A 287 -16.42 -8.49 -16.99
CA THR A 287 -17.65 -7.69 -17.15
C THR A 287 -18.78 -8.50 -17.78
N GLN A 288 -18.46 -9.65 -18.36
CA GLN A 288 -19.41 -10.59 -18.88
C GLN A 288 -20.23 -11.23 -17.74
N THR A 289 -21.51 -11.53 -17.99
CA THR A 289 -22.48 -11.91 -16.95
C THR A 289 -22.66 -13.42 -16.77
N THR A 290 -22.09 -14.25 -17.65
CA THR A 290 -22.20 -15.71 -17.59
C THR A 290 -20.83 -16.37 -17.71
N ALA A 291 -20.66 -17.54 -17.10
CA ALA A 291 -19.43 -18.32 -17.21
C ALA A 291 -19.02 -18.54 -18.67
N LEU A 292 -19.95 -18.94 -19.53
CA LEU A 292 -19.67 -19.18 -20.95
C LEU A 292 -19.24 -17.89 -21.68
N ALA A 293 -19.82 -16.74 -21.36
CA ALA A 293 -19.43 -15.46 -21.96
C ALA A 293 -18.04 -15.03 -21.50
N ILE A 294 -17.70 -15.25 -20.22
CA ILE A 294 -16.34 -15.01 -19.69
C ILE A 294 -15.35 -15.92 -20.40
N GLN A 295 -15.62 -17.23 -20.53
CA GLN A 295 -14.76 -18.17 -21.23
C GLN A 295 -14.55 -17.78 -22.70
N ASN A 296 -15.61 -17.39 -23.39
CA ASN A 296 -15.57 -16.99 -24.80
C ASN A 296 -14.85 -15.64 -25.02
N SER A 297 -14.62 -14.86 -23.97
CA SER A 297 -13.82 -13.63 -24.02
C SER A 297 -12.31 -13.88 -23.99
N ALA A 298 -11.88 -15.14 -23.83
CA ALA A 298 -10.47 -15.51 -23.73
C ALA A 298 -9.63 -14.96 -24.89
N TYR A 299 -8.62 -14.18 -24.53
CA TYR A 299 -7.66 -13.62 -25.48
C TYR A 299 -6.24 -14.02 -25.09
N GLN A 300 -5.50 -14.63 -26.01
CA GLN A 300 -4.12 -14.99 -25.78
C GLN A 300 -3.22 -13.75 -25.88
N VAL A 301 -2.68 -13.33 -24.73
CA VAL A 301 -1.83 -12.15 -24.57
C VAL A 301 -0.41 -12.43 -25.04
N ALA A 302 0.11 -13.61 -24.67
CA ALA A 302 1.49 -14.03 -25.00
C ALA A 302 1.58 -15.55 -25.16
N THR A 303 2.64 -16.01 -25.87
CA THR A 303 3.00 -17.42 -26.06
C THR A 303 4.12 -17.86 -25.10
N VAL A 304 4.18 -17.26 -23.94
CA VAL A 304 5.06 -17.59 -22.81
C VAL A 304 4.20 -17.60 -21.55
N GLY A 305 4.49 -18.50 -20.64
CA GLY A 305 3.85 -18.56 -19.35
C GLY A 305 4.78 -18.09 -18.22
N GLY A 306 4.28 -18.01 -17.02
CA GLY A 306 5.03 -17.63 -15.83
C GLY A 306 4.11 -17.18 -14.70
N VAL A 307 4.67 -16.87 -13.55
CA VAL A 307 3.93 -16.29 -12.43
C VAL A 307 3.63 -14.82 -12.72
N LEU A 308 2.38 -14.45 -12.47
CA LEU A 308 1.86 -13.10 -12.63
C LEU A 308 1.80 -12.40 -11.27
N GLN A 309 2.26 -11.15 -11.20
CA GLN A 309 2.15 -10.33 -10.00
C GLN A 309 1.92 -8.86 -10.36
N LEU A 310 0.84 -8.29 -9.84
CA LEU A 310 0.58 -6.87 -9.96
C LEU A 310 1.67 -6.07 -9.23
N GLY A 311 2.28 -5.11 -9.91
CA GLY A 311 3.23 -4.16 -9.33
C GLY A 311 2.53 -2.96 -8.69
N ILE A 312 3.28 -2.22 -7.88
CA ILE A 312 2.79 -0.99 -7.27
C ILE A 312 2.55 0.14 -8.30
N ASP A 313 3.11 0.01 -9.50
CA ASP A 313 2.92 0.90 -10.65
C ASP A 313 1.75 0.46 -11.57
N GLU A 314 0.89 -0.44 -11.06
CA GLU A 314 -0.31 -0.95 -11.72
C GLU A 314 -0.06 -1.77 -13.00
N LYS A 315 1.17 -2.17 -13.27
CA LYS A 315 1.50 -3.15 -14.30
C LYS A 315 1.47 -4.55 -13.73
N ILE A 316 1.15 -5.54 -14.57
CA ILE A 316 1.31 -6.94 -14.18
C ILE A 316 2.67 -7.41 -14.70
N TYR A 317 3.55 -7.76 -13.78
CA TYR A 317 4.86 -8.34 -14.08
C TYR A 317 4.74 -9.85 -14.24
N VAL A 318 5.57 -10.37 -15.13
CA VAL A 318 5.62 -11.80 -15.46
C VAL A 318 7.07 -12.27 -15.32
N ALA A 319 7.31 -13.21 -14.41
CA ALA A 319 8.59 -13.90 -14.38
C ALA A 319 8.53 -15.07 -15.38
N SER A 320 9.24 -14.93 -16.47
CA SER A 320 9.30 -15.92 -17.55
C SER A 320 10.74 -16.40 -17.71
N ASN A 321 11.09 -17.50 -17.04
CA ASN A 321 12.43 -18.11 -17.05
C ASN A 321 13.55 -17.09 -16.72
N PHE A 322 14.12 -16.42 -17.72
CA PHE A 322 15.25 -15.51 -17.59
C PHE A 322 14.90 -14.05 -17.89
N THR A 323 13.62 -13.72 -18.06
CA THR A 323 13.16 -12.36 -18.34
C THR A 323 12.12 -11.92 -17.32
N ILE A 324 12.07 -10.63 -17.06
CA ILE A 324 10.95 -9.97 -16.39
C ILE A 324 10.20 -9.19 -17.45
N ASP A 325 9.05 -9.72 -17.81
CA ASP A 325 8.13 -9.15 -18.77
C ASP A 325 7.05 -8.35 -18.06
N ALA A 326 6.25 -7.59 -18.79
CA ALA A 326 5.09 -6.90 -18.20
C ALA A 326 3.92 -6.75 -19.16
N ILE A 327 2.74 -6.76 -18.60
CA ILE A 327 1.52 -6.23 -19.18
C ILE A 327 1.40 -4.78 -18.70
N ASN A 328 1.69 -3.83 -19.59
CA ASN A 328 1.84 -2.42 -19.23
C ASN A 328 0.51 -1.71 -18.94
N CYS A 329 -0.56 -2.17 -19.59
CA CYS A 329 -1.89 -1.57 -19.52
C CYS A 329 -2.96 -2.63 -19.18
N PRO A 330 -2.90 -3.25 -17.99
CA PRO A 330 -3.69 -4.44 -17.70
C PRO A 330 -5.21 -4.20 -17.60
N ASN A 331 -5.67 -2.96 -17.61
CA ASN A 331 -7.10 -2.64 -17.69
C ASN A 331 -7.64 -2.65 -19.14
N ASN A 332 -6.78 -2.81 -20.14
CA ASN A 332 -7.17 -2.76 -21.54
C ASN A 332 -7.38 -4.16 -22.13
N LEU A 333 -8.41 -4.30 -22.95
CA LEU A 333 -8.75 -5.55 -23.62
C LEU A 333 -7.79 -5.87 -24.78
N GLY A 334 -7.51 -7.15 -24.95
CA GLY A 334 -6.79 -7.69 -26.08
C GLY A 334 -5.37 -7.14 -26.20
N ALA A 335 -4.90 -6.91 -27.40
CA ALA A 335 -3.54 -6.40 -27.66
C ALA A 335 -3.26 -5.02 -27.02
N ALA A 336 -4.29 -4.24 -26.73
CA ALA A 336 -4.14 -2.95 -26.07
C ALA A 336 -3.66 -3.06 -24.61
N CYS A 337 -3.66 -4.26 -24.01
CA CYS A 337 -3.05 -4.50 -22.70
C CYS A 337 -1.53 -4.30 -22.71
N GLY A 338 -0.90 -4.26 -23.89
CA GLY A 338 0.49 -3.84 -24.07
C GLY A 338 1.51 -4.77 -23.43
N TYR A 339 1.43 -6.07 -23.69
CA TYR A 339 2.45 -7.01 -23.24
C TYR A 339 3.80 -6.69 -23.87
N GLN A 340 4.85 -6.72 -23.06
CA GLN A 340 6.23 -6.43 -23.47
C GLN A 340 7.20 -7.35 -22.74
N THR A 341 8.16 -7.91 -23.48
CA THR A 341 9.23 -8.75 -22.93
C THR A 341 10.39 -7.92 -22.39
N SER A 342 11.09 -8.46 -21.39
CA SER A 342 12.36 -7.91 -20.87
C SER A 342 12.27 -6.44 -20.46
N VAL A 343 11.19 -6.07 -19.77
CA VAL A 343 10.97 -4.66 -19.35
C VAL A 343 11.94 -4.22 -18.25
N ILE A 344 12.52 -5.17 -17.50
CA ILE A 344 13.57 -4.93 -16.52
C ILE A 344 14.81 -5.72 -16.95
N ALA A 345 15.91 -5.00 -17.16
CA ALA A 345 17.19 -5.61 -17.45
C ALA A 345 17.70 -6.34 -16.21
N THR A 346 17.76 -7.66 -16.27
CA THR A 346 18.22 -8.52 -15.19
C THR A 346 19.74 -8.56 -15.10
N GLY A 347 20.27 -8.67 -13.87
CA GLY A 347 21.71 -8.76 -13.65
C GLY A 347 22.27 -10.15 -14.00
N PRO A 348 23.59 -10.26 -14.21
CA PRO A 348 24.24 -11.52 -14.57
C PRO A 348 24.20 -12.58 -13.46
N SER A 349 23.88 -12.20 -12.23
CA SER A 349 23.75 -13.10 -11.09
C SER A 349 22.37 -13.75 -10.99
N TRP A 350 21.39 -13.29 -11.79
CA TRP A 350 20.05 -13.88 -11.74
C TRP A 350 20.01 -15.20 -12.52
N GLY A 351 19.74 -16.28 -11.80
CA GLY A 351 19.69 -17.63 -12.37
C GLY A 351 18.35 -17.98 -13.04
N GLY A 352 17.47 -16.99 -13.25
CA GLY A 352 16.12 -17.22 -13.76
C GLY A 352 15.14 -17.63 -12.65
N SER A 353 13.87 -17.50 -12.92
CA SER A 353 12.79 -17.97 -12.02
C SER A 353 11.45 -17.96 -12.72
N SER A 354 10.57 -18.85 -12.29
CA SER A 354 9.14 -18.78 -12.60
C SER A 354 8.34 -18.18 -11.42
N ALA A 355 9.02 -17.54 -10.46
CA ALA A 355 8.43 -17.01 -9.24
C ALA A 355 8.55 -15.50 -9.15
N LEU A 356 7.55 -14.86 -8.56
CA LEU A 356 7.55 -13.47 -8.09
C LEU A 356 7.10 -13.46 -6.62
N PRO A 357 7.50 -12.47 -5.82
CA PRO A 357 7.17 -12.49 -4.41
C PRO A 357 5.67 -12.25 -4.21
N LYS A 358 5.07 -12.98 -3.31
CA LYS A 358 3.73 -12.66 -2.83
C LYS A 358 3.80 -11.40 -1.95
N TRP A 359 3.06 -10.37 -2.31
CA TRP A 359 2.92 -9.18 -1.49
C TRP A 359 1.46 -8.97 -1.06
N VAL A 360 1.24 -8.12 -0.09
CA VAL A 360 -0.02 -8.00 0.61
C VAL A 360 -0.55 -6.58 0.47
N TYR A 361 -1.84 -6.45 0.18
CA TYR A 361 -2.54 -5.18 0.33
C TYR A 361 -2.63 -4.79 1.81
N TYR A 362 -2.49 -3.50 2.11
CA TYR A 362 -2.55 -3.02 3.48
C TYR A 362 -3.89 -2.32 3.75
N PRO A 363 -4.45 -2.43 4.98
CA PRO A 363 -5.65 -1.70 5.35
C PRO A 363 -5.42 -0.19 5.17
N ASN A 364 -6.39 0.50 4.61
CA ASN A 364 -6.33 1.92 4.23
C ASN A 364 -5.31 2.24 3.11
N ASP A 365 -4.91 1.26 2.35
CA ASP A 365 -4.05 1.41 1.17
C ASP A 365 -4.76 2.07 -0.04
N THR A 366 -5.97 2.59 0.16
CA THR A 366 -6.73 3.30 -0.88
C THR A 366 -5.97 4.49 -1.49
N ALA A 367 -4.88 4.93 -0.84
CA ALA A 367 -4.01 5.99 -1.34
C ALA A 367 -2.94 5.49 -2.35
N LEU A 368 -2.63 4.20 -2.40
CA LEU A 368 -1.59 3.68 -3.30
C LEU A 368 -2.00 3.69 -4.78
N PHE A 369 -3.29 3.81 -5.07
CA PHE A 369 -3.79 3.57 -6.42
C PHE A 369 -4.67 4.69 -6.99
N ASN A 370 -4.83 5.81 -6.27
CA ASN A 370 -5.35 7.07 -6.77
C ASN A 370 -4.32 8.17 -6.56
N SER A 371 -3.11 7.95 -7.10
CA SER A 371 -2.06 8.98 -7.11
C SER A 371 -2.45 10.22 -7.91
N ASN A 372 -3.42 10.08 -8.79
CA ASN A 372 -3.92 11.17 -9.63
C ASN A 372 -4.95 12.04 -8.88
N ILE A 373 -4.48 12.74 -7.85
CA ILE A 373 -5.30 13.69 -7.10
C ILE A 373 -5.05 15.09 -7.65
N ILE A 374 -6.13 15.82 -7.97
CA ILE A 374 -6.05 17.24 -8.28
C ILE A 374 -5.72 17.99 -6.98
N ALA A 375 -4.52 18.57 -6.94
CA ALA A 375 -4.09 19.52 -5.92
C ALA A 375 -4.39 20.95 -6.39
N TYR A 376 -4.75 21.84 -5.46
CA TYR A 376 -4.98 23.27 -5.75
C TYR A 376 -4.51 24.14 -4.58
N SER A 377 -4.13 25.40 -4.89
CA SER A 377 -3.48 26.29 -3.92
C SER A 377 -4.42 27.24 -3.19
N ASP A 378 -5.49 27.69 -3.82
CA ASP A 378 -6.37 28.76 -3.32
C ASP A 378 -7.81 28.52 -3.77
N SER A 379 -8.77 29.05 -3.03
CA SER A 379 -10.20 29.03 -3.35
C SER A 379 -10.88 30.38 -3.16
N CYS A 380 -10.13 31.47 -3.29
CA CYS A 380 -10.63 32.84 -3.15
C CYS A 380 -11.02 33.46 -4.50
N LEU A 381 -12.19 34.08 -4.58
CA LEU A 381 -12.60 34.83 -5.77
C LEU A 381 -11.58 35.93 -6.07
N GLY A 382 -11.22 36.09 -7.35
CA GLY A 382 -10.25 37.09 -7.81
C GLY A 382 -8.80 36.64 -7.73
N ASN A 383 -8.48 35.58 -6.99
CA ASN A 383 -7.15 35.00 -6.97
C ASN A 383 -7.01 33.92 -8.05
N ALA A 384 -5.80 33.79 -8.59
CA ALA A 384 -5.47 32.67 -9.47
C ALA A 384 -5.27 31.39 -8.64
N THR A 385 -6.17 30.43 -8.80
CA THR A 385 -6.02 29.08 -8.25
C THR A 385 -5.05 28.30 -9.11
N GLN A 386 -3.97 27.82 -8.52
CA GLN A 386 -3.03 26.93 -9.21
C GLN A 386 -3.48 25.47 -9.05
N PHE A 387 -3.52 24.74 -10.15
CA PHE A 387 -3.86 23.33 -10.19
C PHE A 387 -2.67 22.51 -10.67
N SER A 388 -2.52 21.33 -10.06
CA SER A 388 -1.56 20.33 -10.48
C SER A 388 -2.08 18.92 -10.18
N ILE A 389 -1.48 17.91 -10.79
CA ILE A 389 -1.68 16.52 -10.42
C ILE A 389 -0.57 16.11 -9.46
N GLN A 390 -0.92 15.42 -8.38
CA GLN A 390 0.01 15.08 -7.32
C GLN A 390 1.09 14.09 -7.78
N ASP A 391 0.74 13.13 -8.67
CA ASP A 391 1.67 12.24 -9.33
C ASP A 391 1.46 12.31 -10.84
N THR A 392 2.50 12.66 -11.57
CA THR A 392 2.48 12.78 -13.03
C THR A 392 3.24 11.66 -13.74
N SER A 393 3.66 10.63 -12.99
CA SER A 393 4.41 9.49 -13.55
C SER A 393 3.61 8.80 -14.66
N GLY A 394 4.22 8.62 -15.82
CA GLY A 394 3.59 7.99 -16.98
C GLY A 394 2.53 8.84 -17.71
N ILE A 395 2.20 10.03 -17.23
CA ILE A 395 1.26 10.95 -17.91
C ILE A 395 1.99 11.71 -19.02
N SER A 396 1.47 11.62 -20.25
CA SER A 396 2.02 12.32 -21.41
C SER A 396 1.41 13.70 -21.62
N SER A 397 0.14 13.89 -21.25
CA SER A 397 -0.53 15.21 -21.32
C SER A 397 -1.71 15.29 -20.36
N ILE A 398 -2.04 16.52 -19.95
CA ILE A 398 -3.20 16.82 -19.11
C ILE A 398 -4.00 17.94 -19.78
N SER A 399 -5.31 17.73 -19.92
CA SER A 399 -6.25 18.77 -20.31
C SER A 399 -7.27 19.00 -19.20
N TRP A 400 -7.52 20.27 -18.92
CA TRP A 400 -8.34 20.75 -17.81
C TRP A 400 -9.64 21.37 -18.30
N ASN A 401 -10.69 21.17 -17.52
CA ASN A 401 -11.93 21.95 -17.59
C ASN A 401 -12.29 22.37 -16.16
N PHE A 402 -12.42 23.67 -15.92
CA PHE A 402 -12.61 24.24 -14.59
C PHE A 402 -14.07 24.33 -14.16
N ASP A 403 -14.99 23.90 -15.02
CA ASP A 403 -16.45 23.99 -14.77
C ASP A 403 -16.94 25.44 -14.60
N ASP A 404 -16.23 26.40 -15.21
CA ASP A 404 -16.50 27.85 -15.14
C ASP A 404 -16.79 28.43 -16.54
N PRO A 405 -17.96 28.10 -17.12
CA PRO A 405 -18.26 28.52 -18.49
C PRO A 405 -18.32 30.06 -18.67
N VAL A 406 -18.52 30.79 -17.58
CA VAL A 406 -18.55 32.29 -17.61
C VAL A 406 -17.15 32.84 -17.91
N SER A 407 -16.08 32.12 -17.56
CA SER A 407 -14.72 32.54 -17.89
C SER A 407 -14.35 32.38 -19.38
N GLY A 408 -15.26 31.85 -20.20
CA GLY A 408 -15.09 31.72 -21.65
C GLY A 408 -13.93 30.80 -22.03
N ALA A 409 -12.98 31.28 -22.83
CA ALA A 409 -11.83 30.48 -23.25
C ALA A 409 -10.93 30.06 -22.09
N SER A 410 -10.94 30.78 -20.97
CA SER A 410 -10.17 30.45 -19.77
C SER A 410 -10.75 29.25 -18.98
N ASN A 411 -11.96 28.77 -19.34
CA ASN A 411 -12.54 27.58 -18.73
C ASN A 411 -11.76 26.28 -19.00
N THR A 412 -10.83 26.29 -19.92
CA THR A 412 -10.00 25.14 -20.26
C THR A 412 -8.52 25.50 -20.28
N ALA A 413 -7.67 24.54 -19.97
CA ALA A 413 -6.22 24.67 -20.05
C ALA A 413 -5.58 23.33 -20.41
N THR A 414 -4.30 23.35 -20.79
CA THR A 414 -3.45 22.17 -21.00
C THR A 414 -2.13 22.34 -20.29
N GLY A 415 -1.60 21.25 -19.71
CA GLY A 415 -0.31 21.26 -19.03
C GLY A 415 -0.37 20.64 -17.63
N PHE A 416 0.79 20.33 -17.09
CA PHE A 416 0.93 19.69 -15.79
C PHE A 416 0.63 20.62 -14.60
N ASN A 417 0.93 21.89 -14.77
CA ASN A 417 0.63 22.95 -13.81
C ASN A 417 -0.11 24.07 -14.55
N VAL A 418 -1.29 24.41 -14.10
CA VAL A 418 -2.14 25.42 -14.74
C VAL A 418 -2.73 26.34 -13.69
N ASN A 419 -3.11 27.56 -14.11
CA ASN A 419 -3.77 28.53 -13.26
C ASN A 419 -5.15 28.84 -13.83
N HIS A 420 -6.13 29.02 -12.95
CA HIS A 420 -7.46 29.49 -13.30
C HIS A 420 -7.95 30.53 -12.29
N THR A 421 -8.57 31.61 -12.76
CA THR A 421 -9.25 32.60 -11.91
C THR A 421 -10.74 32.45 -12.13
N PHE A 422 -11.44 31.98 -11.11
CA PHE A 422 -12.87 31.73 -11.17
C PHE A 422 -13.68 33.00 -11.27
N SER A 423 -14.74 32.96 -12.08
CA SER A 423 -15.55 34.15 -12.43
C SER A 423 -16.51 34.58 -11.33
N GLN A 424 -16.93 33.68 -10.44
CA GLN A 424 -17.91 33.95 -9.39
C GLN A 424 -17.76 33.02 -8.18
N ILE A 425 -18.49 33.33 -7.11
CA ILE A 425 -18.59 32.46 -5.92
C ILE A 425 -19.57 31.35 -6.26
N ASP A 426 -19.05 30.11 -6.32
CA ASP A 426 -19.86 28.91 -6.57
C ASP A 426 -19.08 27.63 -6.18
N ASN A 427 -19.72 26.47 -6.37
CA ASN A 427 -19.09 25.16 -6.33
C ASN A 427 -18.74 24.75 -7.76
N TYR A 428 -17.49 24.42 -8.00
CA TYR A 428 -16.98 23.98 -9.29
C TYR A 428 -16.53 22.55 -9.22
N ASN A 429 -16.84 21.76 -10.24
CA ASN A 429 -16.38 20.37 -10.36
C ASN A 429 -15.28 20.27 -11.42
N VAL A 430 -14.10 20.71 -11.05
CA VAL A 430 -12.93 20.73 -11.95
C VAL A 430 -12.61 19.32 -12.41
N ARG A 431 -12.46 19.17 -13.73
CA ARG A 431 -12.13 17.93 -14.42
C ARG A 431 -10.73 18.02 -15.01
N ALA A 432 -9.90 17.00 -14.78
CA ALA A 432 -8.66 16.78 -15.50
C ALA A 432 -8.75 15.48 -16.31
N ILE A 433 -8.42 15.56 -17.59
CA ILE A 433 -8.28 14.41 -18.50
C ILE A 433 -6.78 14.15 -18.64
N LEU A 434 -6.35 13.00 -18.17
CA LEU A 434 -4.98 12.53 -18.15
C LEU A 434 -4.78 11.57 -19.32
N THR A 435 -3.83 11.83 -20.19
CA THR A 435 -3.44 10.90 -21.26
C THR A 435 -2.14 10.21 -20.88
N ASN A 436 -2.11 8.90 -20.96
CA ASN A 436 -0.94 8.08 -20.74
C ASN A 436 -0.78 7.03 -21.86
N ALA A 437 0.21 6.17 -21.77
CA ALA A 437 0.44 5.12 -22.76
C ALA A 437 -0.71 4.10 -22.86
N CYS A 438 -1.52 3.99 -21.79
CA CYS A 438 -2.62 3.03 -21.69
C CYS A 438 -3.99 3.62 -22.11
N GLY A 439 -4.04 4.92 -22.43
CA GLY A 439 -5.26 5.59 -22.85
C GLY A 439 -5.52 6.89 -22.09
N ILE A 440 -6.78 7.13 -21.81
CA ILE A 440 -7.26 8.37 -21.21
C ILE A 440 -7.95 8.03 -19.89
N ASP A 441 -7.56 8.73 -18.82
CA ASP A 441 -8.24 8.71 -17.53
C ASP A 441 -8.86 10.09 -17.25
N THR A 442 -9.93 10.11 -16.46
CA THR A 442 -10.64 11.37 -16.12
C THR A 442 -10.86 11.43 -14.62
N ILE A 443 -10.32 12.46 -14.01
CA ILE A 443 -10.47 12.70 -12.57
C ILE A 443 -11.18 14.03 -12.31
N PHE A 444 -11.81 14.12 -11.15
CA PHE A 444 -12.62 15.27 -10.76
C PHE A 444 -12.21 15.77 -9.38
N LYS A 445 -12.37 17.08 -9.19
CA LYS A 445 -12.21 17.75 -7.91
C LYS A 445 -13.28 18.81 -7.72
N THR A 446 -14.15 18.62 -6.75
CA THR A 446 -15.08 19.68 -6.33
C THR A 446 -14.36 20.65 -5.40
N LEU A 447 -14.46 21.94 -5.67
CA LEU A 447 -14.00 23.00 -4.80
C LEU A 447 -15.05 24.11 -4.71
N THR A 448 -15.08 24.82 -3.58
CA THR A 448 -15.97 25.96 -3.35
C THR A 448 -15.15 27.24 -3.42
N ILE A 449 -15.47 28.11 -4.36
CA ILE A 449 -14.90 29.46 -4.43
C ILE A 449 -15.70 30.38 -3.51
N ARG A 450 -15.00 31.15 -2.70
CA ARG A 450 -15.58 32.04 -1.68
C ARG A 450 -14.97 33.42 -1.78
N ASN A 451 -15.69 34.43 -1.25
CA ASN A 451 -15.12 35.75 -1.07
C ASN A 451 -14.20 35.73 0.18
N CYS A 452 -12.91 35.90 -0.04
CA CYS A 452 -11.92 35.96 1.05
C CYS A 452 -11.70 37.41 1.56
N ASP A 453 -12.13 38.42 0.83
CA ASP A 453 -11.98 39.84 1.26
C ASP A 453 -12.85 40.18 2.47
N SER A 454 -13.90 39.40 2.74
CA SER A 454 -14.80 39.61 3.88
C SER A 454 -14.39 38.89 5.15
N ILE A 455 -13.38 38.03 5.12
CA ILE A 455 -12.79 37.40 6.29
C ILE A 455 -11.43 38.05 6.51
N THR A 456 -11.38 39.11 7.30
CA THR A 456 -10.18 39.34 8.12
C THR A 456 -10.06 38.14 9.03
N GLU A 457 -9.53 37.01 8.53
CA GLU A 457 -9.03 35.96 9.41
C GLU A 457 -7.96 36.62 10.25
N VAL A 458 -8.37 36.96 11.48
CA VAL A 458 -7.41 37.50 12.45
C VAL A 458 -6.43 36.38 12.70
N CYS A 459 -5.27 36.48 12.04
CA CYS A 459 -4.19 35.54 12.24
C CYS A 459 -3.96 35.37 13.73
N ARG A 460 -4.19 34.19 14.25
CA ARG A 460 -4.03 33.84 15.66
C ARG A 460 -2.96 32.79 15.82
N LEU A 461 -2.19 32.95 16.87
CA LEU A 461 -1.25 31.96 17.32
C LEU A 461 -1.93 31.10 18.40
N TYR A 462 -1.94 29.79 18.20
CA TYR A 462 -2.30 28.81 19.22
C TYR A 462 -1.05 28.11 19.72
N VAL A 463 -0.90 27.99 21.05
CA VAL A 463 0.22 27.30 21.66
C VAL A 463 -0.33 26.24 22.60
N PRO A 464 -0.06 24.95 22.37
CA PRO A 464 -0.42 23.87 23.27
C PRO A 464 0.18 24.10 24.67
N ASN A 465 -0.43 23.51 25.70
CA ASN A 465 0.05 23.62 27.09
C ASN A 465 0.74 22.35 27.61
N ALA A 466 0.68 21.25 26.85
CA ALA A 466 1.36 19.99 27.16
C ALA A 466 1.67 19.19 25.89
N PHE A 467 2.67 18.31 25.96
CA PHE A 467 2.97 17.32 24.93
C PHE A 467 3.62 16.06 25.53
N THR A 468 3.55 14.94 24.81
CA THR A 468 3.95 13.60 25.28
C THR A 468 4.83 12.91 24.25
N PRO A 469 6.16 13.12 24.25
CA PRO A 469 7.06 12.49 23.28
C PRO A 469 7.31 11.01 23.63
N ASN A 470 6.26 10.16 23.47
CA ASN A 470 6.28 8.72 23.74
C ASN A 470 6.39 7.86 22.48
N GLY A 471 6.39 8.50 21.28
CA GLY A 471 6.52 7.81 20.00
C GLY A 471 5.23 7.18 19.45
N ASP A 472 4.06 7.56 20.01
CA ASP A 472 2.76 7.03 19.54
C ASP A 472 2.18 7.79 18.34
N GLY A 473 2.91 8.78 17.81
CA GLY A 473 2.48 9.64 16.71
C GLY A 473 1.54 10.78 17.11
N LYS A 474 1.20 10.91 18.41
CA LYS A 474 0.29 11.95 18.92
C LYS A 474 1.00 12.83 19.94
N ASN A 475 1.06 14.14 19.66
CA ASN A 475 1.70 15.12 20.54
C ASN A 475 3.16 14.81 20.90
N ASP A 476 3.88 14.08 20.05
CA ASP A 476 5.30 13.72 20.24
C ASP A 476 6.25 14.91 20.14
N ALA A 477 5.77 16.03 19.61
CA ALA A 477 6.59 17.22 19.50
C ALA A 477 5.76 18.50 19.70
N PHE A 478 6.38 19.46 20.36
CA PHE A 478 5.78 20.74 20.69
C PHE A 478 6.12 21.81 19.64
N CYS A 479 5.10 22.47 19.12
CA CYS A 479 5.25 23.68 18.32
C CYS A 479 4.02 24.58 18.46
N PRO A 480 4.19 25.91 18.36
CA PRO A 480 3.09 26.85 18.13
C PRO A 480 2.45 26.59 16.79
N LEU A 481 1.12 26.78 16.71
CA LEU A 481 0.32 26.55 15.52
C LEU A 481 -0.32 27.86 15.06
N SER A 482 -0.37 28.09 13.76
CA SER A 482 -1.13 29.18 13.15
C SER A 482 -1.58 28.80 11.75
N ILE A 483 -2.77 29.26 11.36
CA ILE A 483 -3.28 29.14 9.98
C ILE A 483 -2.61 30.13 9.01
N CYS A 484 -1.93 31.17 9.55
CA CYS A 484 -1.22 32.15 8.76
C CYS A 484 0.28 31.89 8.77
N THR A 485 0.95 32.24 7.67
CA THR A 485 2.41 32.27 7.61
C THR A 485 2.97 33.46 8.38
N PHE A 486 4.06 33.25 9.07
CA PHE A 486 4.72 34.32 9.81
C PHE A 486 5.65 35.14 8.90
N GLN A 487 5.61 36.46 9.01
CA GLN A 487 6.59 37.37 8.42
C GLN A 487 7.88 37.40 9.25
N HIS A 488 7.76 37.15 10.58
CA HIS A 488 8.86 36.96 11.50
C HIS A 488 8.46 35.91 12.53
N TYR A 489 9.35 34.97 12.82
CA TYR A 489 9.13 33.93 13.80
C TYR A 489 10.43 33.57 14.50
N GLU A 490 10.42 33.61 15.82
CA GLU A 490 11.49 33.10 16.68
C GLU A 490 10.85 32.40 17.88
N PHE A 491 11.23 31.14 18.09
CA PHE A 491 10.70 30.30 19.16
C PHE A 491 11.83 29.73 19.99
N LEU A 492 11.78 30.03 21.31
CA LEU A 492 12.78 29.66 22.31
C LEU A 492 12.12 28.86 23.41
N ILE A 493 12.81 27.82 23.94
CA ILE A 493 12.39 27.07 25.12
C ILE A 493 13.51 27.04 26.12
N PHE A 494 13.17 27.26 27.37
CA PHE A 494 14.08 27.30 28.50
C PHE A 494 13.71 26.25 29.54
N ASN A 495 14.69 25.64 30.18
CA ASN A 495 14.47 24.81 31.36
C ASN A 495 14.22 25.67 32.61
N ARG A 496 13.89 25.01 33.75
CA ARG A 496 13.63 25.69 35.04
C ARG A 496 14.78 26.55 35.58
N TRP A 497 15.97 26.37 35.04
CA TRP A 497 17.16 27.12 35.43
C TRP A 497 17.45 28.31 34.51
N GLY A 498 16.53 28.58 33.56
CA GLY A 498 16.70 29.65 32.57
C GLY A 498 17.69 29.32 31.43
N GLN A 499 18.16 28.08 31.32
CA GLN A 499 19.01 27.65 30.22
C GLN A 499 18.18 27.47 28.95
N LEU A 500 18.65 28.06 27.86
CA LEU A 500 18.05 27.85 26.52
C LEU A 500 18.33 26.41 26.06
N ILE A 501 17.29 25.65 25.80
CA ILE A 501 17.35 24.24 25.39
C ILE A 501 16.85 23.99 23.96
N PHE A 502 16.05 24.91 23.40
CA PHE A 502 15.60 24.84 22.02
C PHE A 502 15.45 26.24 21.45
N LYS A 503 15.87 26.41 20.20
CA LYS A 503 15.70 27.65 19.42
C LYS A 503 15.44 27.34 17.96
N THR A 504 14.45 28.01 17.35
CA THR A 504 14.22 27.96 15.92
C THR A 504 13.60 29.25 15.39
N THR A 505 13.87 29.57 14.13
CA THR A 505 13.17 30.58 13.33
C THR A 505 12.31 29.95 12.23
N ASN A 506 12.34 28.63 12.12
CA ASN A 506 11.49 27.87 11.19
C ASN A 506 10.20 27.48 11.90
N GLN A 507 9.05 27.98 11.43
CA GLN A 507 7.73 27.71 12.01
C GLN A 507 7.31 26.23 11.97
N PHE A 508 7.93 25.41 11.12
CA PHE A 508 7.64 23.98 11.00
C PHE A 508 8.54 23.11 11.88
N GLN A 509 9.61 23.69 12.45
CA GLN A 509 10.50 22.94 13.33
C GLN A 509 9.90 22.84 14.73
N LYS A 510 9.76 21.61 15.20
CA LYS A 510 9.15 21.25 16.48
C LYS A 510 10.21 20.85 17.50
N TRP A 511 9.94 21.06 18.78
CA TRP A 511 10.76 20.52 19.87
C TRP A 511 10.24 19.14 20.29
N ASN A 512 11.09 18.13 20.18
CA ASN A 512 10.78 16.73 20.48
C ASN A 512 11.08 16.33 21.95
N GLY A 513 11.26 17.29 22.85
CA GLY A 513 11.57 17.00 24.26
C GLY A 513 13.02 16.60 24.52
N LYS A 514 13.96 16.86 23.58
CA LYS A 514 15.39 16.56 23.74
C LYS A 514 16.25 17.82 23.78
N PHE A 515 17.36 17.72 24.49
CA PHE A 515 18.44 18.73 24.50
C PHE A 515 19.78 18.06 24.25
N LYS A 516 20.53 18.47 23.24
CA LYS A 516 21.82 17.87 22.83
C LYS A 516 21.75 16.35 22.65
N GLY A 517 20.62 15.86 22.13
CA GLY A 517 20.41 14.44 21.88
C GLY A 517 19.89 13.63 23.09
N ALA A 518 19.97 14.17 24.30
CA ALA A 518 19.45 13.52 25.51
C ALA A 518 17.99 13.95 25.80
N ASP A 519 17.23 13.04 26.36
CA ASP A 519 15.85 13.29 26.78
C ASP A 519 15.78 14.29 27.93
N CYS A 520 14.93 15.29 27.78
CA CYS A 520 14.63 16.22 28.85
C CYS A 520 13.68 15.57 29.89
N PRO A 521 13.87 15.79 31.21
CA PRO A 521 12.97 15.25 32.24
C PRO A 521 11.54 15.74 32.08
N SER A 522 10.57 14.91 32.49
CA SER A 522 9.17 15.35 32.66
C SER A 522 9.10 16.56 33.59
N GLY A 523 8.28 17.54 33.21
CA GLY A 523 8.15 18.77 34.00
C GLY A 523 7.76 19.99 33.17
N VAL A 524 7.83 21.15 33.81
CA VAL A 524 7.45 22.44 33.22
C VAL A 524 8.66 23.12 32.63
N TYR A 525 8.49 23.62 31.41
CA TYR A 525 9.45 24.42 30.65
C TYR A 525 8.83 25.77 30.29
N ILE A 526 9.64 26.78 30.12
CA ILE A 526 9.18 28.12 29.71
C ILE A 526 9.46 28.31 28.24
N TYR A 527 8.49 28.83 27.49
CA TYR A 527 8.71 29.25 26.12
C TYR A 527 8.58 30.75 25.96
N LEU A 528 9.31 31.27 24.97
CA LEU A 528 9.19 32.64 24.44
C LEU A 528 9.03 32.54 22.93
N ILE A 529 7.96 33.13 22.42
CA ILE A 529 7.69 33.21 20.99
C ILE A 529 7.62 34.68 20.59
N THR A 530 8.48 35.08 19.67
CA THR A 530 8.43 36.40 19.05
C THR A 530 8.01 36.24 17.59
N TYR A 531 6.88 36.82 17.20
CA TYR A 531 6.31 36.61 15.89
C TYR A 531 5.67 37.88 15.31
N LYS A 532 5.51 37.91 13.99
CA LYS A 532 4.80 38.93 13.25
C LYS A 532 4.01 38.26 12.11
N PHE A 533 2.73 38.49 12.06
CA PHE A 533 1.91 38.19 10.87
C PHE A 533 1.95 39.34 9.86
N PRO A 534 1.67 39.08 8.56
CA PRO A 534 1.46 40.15 7.59
C PRO A 534 0.43 41.16 8.10
N SER A 535 0.69 42.41 7.92
CA SER A 535 -0.20 43.55 8.33
C SER A 535 -0.50 43.65 9.83
N GLN A 536 0.20 42.90 10.70
CA GLN A 536 0.06 43.00 12.16
C GLN A 536 1.38 43.45 12.83
N PRO A 537 1.32 44.10 13.99
CA PRO A 537 2.53 44.45 14.72
C PRO A 537 3.26 43.20 15.23
N LYS A 538 4.58 43.31 15.41
CA LYS A 538 5.41 42.29 16.05
C LYS A 538 4.95 42.08 17.50
N LYS A 539 4.76 40.82 17.91
CA LYS A 539 4.33 40.42 19.25
C LYS A 539 5.33 39.46 19.86
N SER A 540 5.41 39.50 21.18
CA SER A 540 6.13 38.49 21.98
C SER A 540 5.19 37.94 23.04
N ILE A 541 5.14 36.63 23.17
CA ILE A 541 4.39 35.93 24.20
C ILE A 541 5.30 34.94 24.92
N HIS A 542 5.10 34.76 26.20
CA HIS A 542 5.76 33.74 26.99
C HIS A 542 4.76 33.03 27.89
N SER A 543 4.96 31.78 28.14
CA SER A 543 4.19 30.97 29.07
C SER A 543 4.91 29.63 29.32
N SER A 544 4.25 28.72 29.98
CA SER A 544 4.77 27.40 30.29
C SER A 544 4.20 26.31 29.39
N ILE A 545 4.98 25.26 29.20
CA ILE A 545 4.60 24.00 28.54
C ILE A 545 4.98 22.84 29.45
N THR A 546 4.11 21.85 29.59
CA THR A 546 4.38 20.64 30.36
C THR A 546 4.81 19.51 29.44
N LEU A 547 5.98 18.96 29.70
CA LEU A 547 6.45 17.73 29.07
C LEU A 547 6.07 16.55 29.97
N LEU A 548 5.37 15.58 29.43
CA LEU A 548 4.95 14.34 30.08
C LEU A 548 5.62 13.15 29.38
N ARG A 549 6.06 12.16 30.13
CA ARG A 549 6.62 10.90 29.61
C ARG A 549 6.05 9.72 30.36
#